data_c7e9eb3503082fab3f48fcd23c9ea6ff
#
_entry.id   c7e9eb3503082fab3f48fcd23c9ea6ff
#
_cell.length_a   1.000
_cell.length_b   1.000
_cell.length_c   1.000
_cell.angle_alpha   90.00
_cell.angle_beta   90.00
_cell.angle_gamma   90.00
#
_symmetry.space_group_name_H-M   'P 1'
#
loop_
_entity.id
_entity.type
_entity.pdbx_description
1 polymer ?
#
loop_
_entity_poly.entity_id
_entity_poly.type
_entity_poly.pdbx_seq_one_letter_code
_entity_poly.pdbx_strand_id
1 'polypeptide(L)'
;MQIVDKSFQNFDKFLEISNEEGAFALINKPKTWTSFNVVNKLRYATKVKKVGHAGTLDPLAEGLVLVAFGKKATKEINNLILLKKRYLAQFKLGATTKSYDSEFEEENIKDTSAVNLKIIQELIANNFIGEISQMPPDFS
;
A
#
# COMPACT_ATOMS: atom_id res chain seq x y z
N MET A 1 7.12 -21.85 4.55
CA MET A 1 6.69 -20.79 3.60
C MET A 1 7.91 -20.01 3.14
N GLN A 2 8.01 -19.73 1.86
CA GLN A 2 9.16 -19.06 1.25
C GLN A 2 8.76 -17.66 0.77
N ILE A 3 9.66 -16.67 0.95
CA ILE A 3 9.54 -15.35 0.32
C ILE A 3 10.29 -15.39 -0.99
N VAL A 4 9.65 -14.97 -2.08
CA VAL A 4 10.23 -14.87 -3.40
C VAL A 4 10.28 -13.43 -3.89
N ASP A 5 11.36 -13.09 -4.56
CA ASP A 5 11.59 -11.80 -5.18
C ASP A 5 12.12 -11.98 -6.61
N LYS A 6 12.58 -10.91 -7.24
CA LYS A 6 13.13 -10.92 -8.60
C LYS A 6 14.34 -11.86 -8.84
N SER A 7 14.99 -12.33 -7.78
CA SER A 7 16.11 -13.27 -7.88
C SER A 7 15.65 -14.71 -8.07
N PHE A 8 14.38 -15.01 -7.80
CA PHE A 8 13.81 -16.34 -7.91
C PHE A 8 13.45 -16.64 -9.37
N GLN A 9 14.23 -17.49 -10.03
CA GLN A 9 14.11 -17.73 -11.48
C GLN A 9 13.45 -19.07 -11.85
N ASN A 10 13.21 -19.97 -10.89
CA ASN A 10 12.60 -21.27 -11.17
C ASN A 10 11.09 -21.22 -10.95
N PHE A 11 10.36 -21.00 -12.05
CA PHE A 11 8.90 -20.88 -12.02
C PHE A 11 8.19 -22.17 -11.61
N ASP A 12 8.62 -23.33 -12.06
CA ASP A 12 8.00 -24.61 -11.71
C ASP A 12 8.15 -24.89 -10.21
N LYS A 13 9.32 -24.64 -9.66
CA LYS A 13 9.56 -24.74 -8.23
C LYS A 13 8.72 -23.74 -7.43
N PHE A 14 8.50 -22.55 -7.96
CA PHE A 14 7.59 -21.57 -7.35
C PHE A 14 6.15 -22.09 -7.28
N LEU A 15 5.67 -22.71 -8.36
CA LEU A 15 4.32 -23.29 -8.40
C LEU A 15 4.16 -24.44 -7.40
N GLU A 16 5.14 -25.34 -7.33
CA GLU A 16 5.18 -26.43 -6.35
C GLU A 16 5.09 -25.89 -4.92
N ILE A 17 6.00 -24.99 -4.54
CA ILE A 17 6.01 -24.36 -3.21
C ILE A 17 4.69 -23.64 -2.91
N SER A 18 4.16 -22.89 -3.88
CA SER A 18 2.92 -22.14 -3.71
C SER A 18 1.72 -23.04 -3.41
N ASN A 19 1.66 -24.21 -4.03
CA ASN A 19 0.56 -25.13 -3.84
C ASN A 19 0.69 -25.98 -2.57
N GLU A 20 1.89 -26.40 -2.23
CA GLU A 20 2.13 -27.32 -1.10
C GLU A 20 2.36 -26.60 0.22
N GLU A 21 3.23 -25.60 0.25
CA GLU A 21 3.67 -24.93 1.47
C GLU A 21 3.14 -23.50 1.60
N GLY A 22 2.76 -22.89 0.50
CA GLY A 22 2.48 -21.47 0.37
C GLY A 22 3.75 -20.64 0.19
N ALA A 23 3.65 -19.60 -0.63
CA ALA A 23 4.72 -18.65 -0.90
C ALA A 23 4.27 -17.22 -0.73
N PHE A 24 5.22 -16.32 -0.47
CA PHE A 24 5.02 -14.88 -0.48
C PHE A 24 5.89 -14.24 -1.55
N ALA A 25 5.36 -13.22 -2.23
CA ALA A 25 6.12 -12.38 -3.13
C ALA A 25 6.07 -10.92 -2.70
N LEU A 26 7.21 -10.24 -2.79
CA LEU A 26 7.34 -8.82 -2.58
C LEU A 26 7.22 -8.12 -3.94
N ILE A 27 6.11 -7.43 -4.14
CA ILE A 27 5.78 -6.80 -5.43
C ILE A 27 5.86 -5.28 -5.30
N ASN A 28 6.59 -4.64 -6.19
CA ASN A 28 6.53 -3.19 -6.34
C ASN A 28 5.30 -2.84 -7.19
N LYS A 29 4.22 -2.38 -6.54
CA LYS A 29 3.00 -1.95 -7.22
C LYS A 29 3.28 -0.65 -7.97
N PRO A 30 3.04 -0.59 -9.27
CA PRO A 30 3.17 0.67 -9.99
C PRO A 30 2.02 1.62 -9.65
N LYS A 31 2.26 2.91 -9.84
CA LYS A 31 1.24 3.96 -9.78
C LYS A 31 0.09 3.65 -10.74
N THR A 32 -1.11 4.07 -10.41
CA THR A 32 -2.37 3.85 -11.15
C THR A 32 -2.97 2.43 -11.07
N TRP A 33 -2.22 1.46 -10.52
CA TRP A 33 -2.76 0.13 -10.28
C TRP A 33 -3.39 0.03 -8.89
N THR A 34 -4.48 -0.72 -8.78
CA THR A 34 -4.97 -1.17 -7.48
C THR A 34 -4.17 -2.38 -6.98
N SER A 35 -4.16 -2.62 -5.67
CA SER A 35 -3.57 -3.86 -5.11
C SER A 35 -4.27 -5.11 -5.65
N PHE A 36 -5.56 -5.00 -5.97
CA PHE A 36 -6.34 -6.08 -6.60
C PHE A 36 -5.91 -6.36 -8.05
N ASN A 37 -5.55 -5.34 -8.83
CA ASN A 37 -4.98 -5.52 -10.19
C ASN A 37 -3.70 -6.36 -10.14
N VAL A 38 -2.83 -6.10 -9.15
CA VAL A 38 -1.61 -6.89 -8.92
C VAL A 38 -1.94 -8.36 -8.66
N VAL A 39 -2.86 -8.62 -7.71
CA VAL A 39 -3.30 -9.99 -7.37
C VAL A 39 -3.87 -10.70 -8.58
N ASN A 40 -4.74 -10.04 -9.36
CA ASN A 40 -5.35 -10.65 -10.54
C ASN A 40 -4.33 -10.99 -11.62
N LYS A 41 -3.40 -10.07 -11.89
CA LYS A 41 -2.32 -10.32 -12.86
C LYS A 41 -1.47 -11.51 -12.46
N LEU A 42 -1.08 -11.58 -11.18
CA LEU A 42 -0.27 -12.69 -10.66
C LEU A 42 -1.04 -14.01 -10.66
N ARG A 43 -2.33 -14.00 -10.27
CA ARG A 43 -3.19 -15.19 -10.34
C ARG A 43 -3.30 -15.71 -11.77
N TYR A 44 -3.49 -14.83 -12.73
CA TYR A 44 -3.57 -15.22 -14.15
C TYR A 44 -2.25 -15.78 -14.67
N ALA A 45 -1.14 -15.12 -14.37
CA ALA A 45 0.19 -15.53 -14.82
C ALA A 45 0.65 -16.86 -14.19
N THR A 46 0.42 -17.04 -12.89
CA THR A 46 0.89 -18.21 -12.14
C THR A 46 -0.08 -19.38 -12.15
N LYS A 47 -1.36 -19.16 -12.52
CA LYS A 47 -2.45 -20.15 -12.40
C LYS A 47 -2.68 -20.67 -10.96
N VAL A 48 -2.06 -20.08 -9.96
CA VAL A 48 -2.33 -20.42 -8.56
C VAL A 48 -3.74 -19.95 -8.19
N LYS A 49 -4.60 -20.86 -7.74
CA LYS A 49 -6.03 -20.59 -7.47
C LYS A 49 -6.24 -19.60 -6.32
N LYS A 50 -5.45 -19.71 -5.26
CA LYS A 50 -5.58 -18.89 -4.06
C LYS A 50 -4.44 -17.88 -3.99
N VAL A 51 -4.73 -16.62 -4.27
CA VAL A 51 -3.79 -15.50 -4.21
C VAL A 51 -4.47 -14.34 -3.49
N GLY A 52 -3.76 -13.68 -2.60
CA GLY A 52 -4.24 -12.52 -1.84
C GLY A 52 -3.09 -11.56 -1.52
N HIS A 53 -3.40 -10.37 -1.00
CA HIS A 53 -2.39 -9.39 -0.57
C HIS A 53 -2.55 -9.01 0.90
N ALA A 54 -1.45 -8.63 1.54
CA ALA A 54 -1.41 -8.19 2.93
C ALA A 54 -1.39 -6.66 2.99
N GLY A 55 -2.55 -6.06 2.92
CA GLY A 55 -2.77 -4.62 2.97
C GLY A 55 -2.97 -4.00 1.59
N THR A 56 -3.85 -3.02 1.54
CA THR A 56 -4.15 -2.23 0.34
C THR A 56 -3.20 -1.05 0.25
N LEU A 57 -2.73 -0.77 -0.96
CA LEU A 57 -2.04 0.45 -1.32
C LEU A 57 -2.90 1.18 -2.35
N ASP A 58 -3.16 2.45 -2.13
CA ASP A 58 -4.03 3.27 -2.98
C ASP A 58 -3.55 3.30 -4.43
N PRO A 59 -4.44 3.53 -5.41
CA PRO A 59 -4.07 3.56 -6.82
C PRO A 59 -2.95 4.55 -7.13
N LEU A 60 -2.98 5.74 -6.54
CA LEU A 60 -1.97 6.78 -6.74
C LEU A 60 -0.65 6.51 -6.01
N ALA A 61 -0.65 5.65 -5.00
CA ALA A 61 0.57 5.24 -4.33
C ALA A 61 1.31 4.15 -5.14
N GLU A 62 2.62 4.10 -4.98
CA GLU A 62 3.48 3.04 -5.51
C GLU A 62 4.31 2.42 -4.39
N GLY A 63 4.80 1.22 -4.59
CA GLY A 63 5.67 0.57 -3.62
C GLY A 63 5.27 -0.84 -3.25
N LEU A 64 5.74 -1.28 -2.09
CA LEU A 64 5.66 -2.66 -1.66
C LEU A 64 4.23 -3.13 -1.37
N VAL A 65 3.80 -4.15 -2.11
CA VAL A 65 2.64 -4.97 -1.80
C VAL A 65 3.12 -6.41 -1.58
N LEU A 66 2.80 -6.96 -0.43
CA LEU A 66 3.11 -8.35 -0.12
C LEU A 66 1.95 -9.23 -0.61
N VAL A 67 2.26 -10.16 -1.50
CA VAL A 67 1.28 -11.07 -2.10
C VAL A 67 1.53 -12.49 -1.60
N ALA A 68 0.45 -13.15 -1.15
CA ALA A 68 0.45 -14.53 -0.68
C ALA A 68 -0.12 -15.46 -1.74
N PHE A 69 0.57 -16.58 -1.99
CA PHE A 69 0.18 -17.62 -2.92
C PHE A 69 -0.07 -18.94 -2.20
N GLY A 70 -1.18 -19.59 -2.52
CA GLY A 70 -1.60 -20.84 -1.93
C GLY A 70 -2.39 -20.67 -0.62
N LYS A 71 -3.10 -21.72 -0.24
CA LYS A 71 -4.03 -21.70 0.89
C LYS A 71 -3.31 -21.46 2.23
N LYS A 72 -2.12 -22.03 2.41
CA LYS A 72 -1.36 -21.88 3.67
C LYS A 72 -0.88 -20.43 3.84
N ALA A 73 -0.27 -19.83 2.80
CA ALA A 73 0.21 -18.45 2.87
C ALA A 73 -0.94 -17.43 3.01
N THR A 74 -2.07 -17.62 2.32
CA THR A 74 -3.19 -16.67 2.41
C THR A 74 -3.87 -16.66 3.79
N LYS A 75 -3.73 -17.69 4.61
CA LYS A 75 -4.21 -17.71 6.00
C LYS A 75 -3.38 -16.79 6.91
N GLU A 76 -2.11 -16.57 6.57
CA GLU A 76 -1.21 -15.72 7.35
C GLU A 76 -1.34 -14.21 7.05
N ILE A 77 -2.16 -13.83 6.08
CA ILE A 77 -2.32 -12.43 5.66
C ILE A 77 -2.66 -11.52 6.84
N ASN A 78 -3.58 -11.95 7.72
CA ASN A 78 -4.00 -11.15 8.87
C ASN A 78 -2.84 -10.85 9.83
N ASN A 79 -1.93 -11.79 10.04
CA ASN A 79 -0.74 -11.60 10.86
C ASN A 79 0.23 -10.61 10.20
N LEU A 80 0.35 -10.67 8.87
CA LEU A 80 1.24 -9.80 8.09
C LEU A 80 0.71 -8.35 7.97
N ILE A 81 -0.60 -8.16 7.99
CA ILE A 81 -1.21 -6.82 8.01
C ILE A 81 -0.82 -6.06 9.28
N LEU A 82 -0.59 -6.74 10.40
CA LEU A 82 -0.22 -6.13 11.67
C LEU A 82 1.25 -5.69 11.74
N LEU A 83 2.10 -6.09 10.79
CA LEU A 83 3.51 -5.69 10.76
C LEU A 83 3.65 -4.19 10.58
N LYS A 84 4.70 -3.62 11.19
CA LYS A 84 5.04 -2.20 11.01
C LYS A 84 5.29 -1.87 9.54
N LYS A 85 4.75 -0.75 9.09
CA LYS A 85 4.91 -0.24 7.73
C LYS A 85 5.54 1.15 7.78
N ARG A 86 6.27 1.49 6.72
CA ARG A 86 6.80 2.84 6.52
C ARG A 86 6.26 3.39 5.20
N TYR A 87 5.75 4.61 5.26
CA TYR A 87 5.27 5.35 4.11
C TYR A 87 6.07 6.63 3.94
N LEU A 88 6.39 6.97 2.70
CA LEU A 88 6.85 8.29 2.32
C LEU A 88 5.68 8.99 1.64
N ALA A 89 5.18 10.05 2.28
CA ALA A 89 4.05 10.83 1.77
C ALA A 89 4.52 12.24 1.37
N GLN A 90 4.00 12.70 0.23
CA GLN A 90 4.20 14.07 -0.24
C GLN A 90 2.89 14.83 -0.12
N PHE A 91 2.91 15.93 0.60
CA PHE A 91 1.74 16.79 0.80
C PHE A 91 1.91 18.08 0.02
N LYS A 92 0.87 18.49 -0.71
CA LYS A 92 0.74 19.85 -1.25
C LYS A 92 -0.05 20.68 -0.22
N LEU A 93 0.53 21.81 0.19
CA LEU A 93 -0.11 22.74 1.10
C LEU A 93 -0.87 23.81 0.32
N GLY A 94 -1.88 24.42 0.97
CA GLY A 94 -2.62 25.55 0.43
C GLY A 94 -3.83 25.22 -0.42
N ALA A 95 -4.24 23.96 -0.49
CA ALA A 95 -5.48 23.56 -1.13
C ALA A 95 -6.07 22.33 -0.43
N THR A 96 -7.33 22.06 -0.66
CA THR A 96 -8.02 20.83 -0.26
C THR A 96 -8.61 20.15 -1.49
N THR A 97 -8.91 18.86 -1.39
CA THR A 97 -9.70 18.11 -2.35
C THR A 97 -10.77 17.32 -1.60
N LYS A 98 -11.78 16.82 -2.29
CA LYS A 98 -12.89 16.08 -1.66
C LYS A 98 -12.46 14.78 -0.99
N SER A 99 -11.42 14.13 -1.52
CA SER A 99 -10.86 12.88 -0.97
C SER A 99 -9.60 13.09 -0.12
N TYR A 100 -9.11 14.32 0.01
CA TYR A 100 -7.82 14.70 0.58
C TYR A 100 -6.60 14.13 -0.17
N ASP A 101 -6.79 13.62 -1.38
CA ASP A 101 -5.73 13.21 -2.30
C ASP A 101 -5.79 13.97 -3.63
N SER A 102 -4.92 13.63 -4.56
CA SER A 102 -4.79 14.32 -5.85
C SER A 102 -5.69 13.75 -6.97
N GLU A 103 -6.74 12.97 -6.65
CA GLU A 103 -7.67 12.44 -7.64
C GLU A 103 -8.73 13.47 -8.05
N PHE A 104 -9.02 14.45 -7.20
CA PHE A 104 -10.01 15.49 -7.44
C PHE A 104 -9.36 16.87 -7.66
N GLU A 105 -10.14 17.77 -8.25
CA GLU A 105 -9.73 19.16 -8.41
C GLU A 105 -9.53 19.85 -7.07
N GLU A 106 -8.57 20.77 -7.04
CA GLU A 106 -8.21 21.53 -5.86
C GLU A 106 -9.27 22.61 -5.55
N GLU A 107 -9.67 22.66 -4.30
CA GLU A 107 -10.62 23.62 -3.75
C GLU A 107 -9.98 24.39 -2.58
N ASN A 108 -10.62 25.49 -2.15
CA ASN A 108 -10.23 26.27 -0.97
C ASN A 108 -8.75 26.72 -1.00
N ILE A 109 -8.31 27.22 -2.14
CA ILE A 109 -6.92 27.64 -2.35
C ILE A 109 -6.57 28.77 -1.38
N LYS A 110 -5.45 28.62 -0.66
CA LYS A 110 -4.91 29.57 0.31
C LYS A 110 -3.46 29.91 0.02
N ASP A 111 -3.07 31.13 0.35
CA ASP A 111 -1.67 31.53 0.32
C ASP A 111 -0.83 30.76 1.35
N THR A 112 0.27 30.22 0.91
CA THR A 112 1.21 29.46 1.76
C THR A 112 2.56 30.15 1.93
N SER A 113 2.69 31.39 1.50
CA SER A 113 3.96 32.16 1.52
C SER A 113 4.56 32.31 2.94
N ALA A 114 3.70 32.33 3.97
CA ALA A 114 4.12 32.40 5.37
C ALA A 114 4.47 31.04 5.98
N VAL A 115 4.20 29.94 5.29
CA VAL A 115 4.45 28.58 5.81
C VAL A 115 5.91 28.21 5.65
N ASN A 116 6.54 27.75 6.72
CA ASN A 116 7.91 27.27 6.72
C ASN A 116 8.05 25.97 7.49
N LEU A 117 9.20 25.31 7.38
CA LEU A 117 9.45 24.02 8.00
C LEU A 117 9.27 24.05 9.53
N LYS A 118 9.65 25.13 10.19
CA LYS A 118 9.55 25.26 11.65
C LYS A 118 8.08 25.24 12.08
N ILE A 119 7.22 26.01 11.42
CA ILE A 119 5.76 26.03 11.68
C ILE A 119 5.17 24.64 11.49
N ILE A 120 5.54 23.92 10.42
CA ILE A 120 5.05 22.57 10.15
C ILE A 120 5.50 21.61 11.24
N GLN A 121 6.75 21.64 11.65
CA GLN A 121 7.29 20.77 12.72
C GLN A 121 6.60 21.03 14.06
N GLU A 122 6.40 22.29 14.45
CA GLU A 122 5.69 22.66 15.66
C GLU A 122 4.22 22.19 15.62
N LEU A 123 3.56 22.36 14.48
CA LEU A 123 2.17 21.91 14.30
C LEU A 123 2.05 20.39 14.42
N ILE A 124 2.97 19.64 13.80
CA ILE A 124 3.00 18.17 13.90
C ILE A 124 3.23 17.74 15.35
N ALA A 125 4.23 18.32 16.02
CA ALA A 125 4.57 17.98 17.40
C ALA A 125 3.43 18.22 18.37
N ASN A 126 2.65 19.28 18.17
CA ASN A 126 1.58 19.68 19.08
C ASN A 126 0.23 19.02 18.81
N ASN A 127 -0.04 18.58 17.56
CA ASN A 127 -1.39 18.17 17.16
C ASN A 127 -1.48 16.77 16.56
N PHE A 128 -0.35 16.16 16.15
CA PHE A 128 -0.36 14.92 15.37
C PHE A 128 0.50 13.79 15.98
N ILE A 129 0.86 13.92 17.27
CA ILE A 129 1.59 12.88 18.00
C ILE A 129 0.67 12.30 19.08
N GLY A 130 0.65 10.96 19.17
CA GLY A 130 -0.17 10.24 20.13
C GLY A 130 -1.55 9.90 19.56
N GLU A 131 -2.54 9.81 20.43
CA GLU A 131 -3.93 9.53 20.04
C GLU A 131 -4.59 10.83 19.57
N ILE A 132 -5.06 10.82 18.33
CA ILE A 132 -5.72 11.98 17.71
C ILE A 132 -7.10 11.57 17.19
N SER A 133 -8.03 12.53 17.21
CA SER A 133 -9.32 12.39 16.54
C SER A 133 -9.23 13.01 15.16
N GLN A 134 -9.62 12.26 14.12
CA GLN A 134 -9.68 12.79 12.77
C GLN A 134 -11.01 12.47 12.10
N MET A 135 -11.46 13.36 11.23
CA MET A 135 -12.63 13.16 10.39
C MET A 135 -12.17 12.63 9.03
N PRO A 136 -12.63 11.45 8.62
CA PRO A 136 -12.31 10.95 7.27
C PRO A 136 -12.96 11.84 6.21
N PRO A 137 -12.45 11.81 4.95
CA PRO A 137 -13.10 12.49 3.85
C PRO A 137 -14.45 11.85 3.53
N ASP A 138 -15.38 12.64 2.95
CA ASP A 138 -16.70 12.16 2.53
C ASP A 138 -16.62 11.15 1.37
N PHE A 139 -15.52 11.17 0.63
CA PHE A 139 -15.23 10.30 -0.51
C PHE A 139 -13.91 9.55 -0.30
N SER A 140 -13.97 8.23 -0.34
CA SER A 140 -12.79 7.36 -0.24
C SER A 140 -12.93 6.14 -1.17
#